data_d5178c7c02e68f728b807c81a6cca8c5
#
_entry.id   d5178c7c02e68f728b807c81a6cca8c5
#
_cell.length_a   1.000
_cell.length_b   1.000
_cell.length_c   1.000
_cell.angle_alpha   90.00
_cell.angle_beta   90.00
_cell.angle_gamma   90.00
#
_symmetry.space_group_name_H-M   'P 1'
#
loop_
_entity.id
_entity.type
_entity.pdbx_description
1 polymer ?
#
loop_
_entity_poly.entity_id
_entity_poly.type
_entity_poly.pdbx_seq_one_letter_code
_entity_poly.pdbx_strand_id
1 'polypeptide(L)'
;MKQPKRLGVLTQSRAYNHAPAQEREAAKRLGGRTTPASGSLREKGDVRVSGILRLECKATSKKSFSVTRDMVRKITEAGELSGELPAIEIEFLPLAGQFHGRVAVVPAYVLNQLVTGEK
;
A
#
# COMPACT_ATOMS: atom_id res chain seq x y z
N MET A 1 -10.15 13.19 30.85
CA MET A 1 -9.42 12.88 30.34
C MET A 1 -9.20 11.66 29.88
N LYS A 2 -8.76 11.51 28.90
CA LYS A 2 -8.76 10.22 28.38
C LYS A 2 -7.52 9.52 28.71
N GLN A 3 -7.55 8.27 28.71
CA GLN A 3 -6.49 7.46 29.22
C GLN A 3 -5.45 7.21 28.17
N PRO A 4 -4.20 6.97 28.59
CA PRO A 4 -3.13 6.68 27.65
C PRO A 4 -3.41 5.51 26.73
N LYS A 5 -4.06 4.46 27.22
CA LYS A 5 -4.33 3.32 26.35
C LYS A 5 -5.29 3.68 25.25
N ARG A 6 -6.09 4.70 25.49
CA ARG A 6 -6.95 5.18 24.45
C ARG A 6 -6.17 5.80 23.31
N LEU A 7 -5.06 6.44 23.65
CA LEU A 7 -4.20 7.01 22.62
C LEU A 7 -3.64 5.92 21.71
N GLY A 8 -3.27 4.78 22.30
CA GLY A 8 -2.77 3.68 21.48
C GLY A 8 -3.83 3.17 20.51
N VAL A 9 -5.06 3.06 21.02
CA VAL A 9 -6.15 2.61 20.16
C VAL A 9 -6.41 3.62 19.06
N LEU A 10 -6.41 4.90 19.40
CA LEU A 10 -6.65 5.93 18.41
C LEU A 10 -5.56 5.93 17.33
N THR A 11 -4.31 5.65 17.72
CA THR A 11 -3.23 5.60 16.76
C THR A 11 -3.45 4.48 15.75
N GLN A 12 -3.86 3.31 16.22
CA GLN A 12 -4.16 2.21 15.32
C GLN A 12 -5.35 2.55 14.43
N SER A 13 -6.37 3.19 15.01
CA SER A 13 -7.54 3.57 14.24
C SER A 13 -7.20 4.57 13.16
N ARG A 14 -6.26 5.48 13.44
CA ARG A 14 -5.84 6.44 12.42
C ARG A 14 -5.27 5.73 11.20
N ALA A 15 -4.36 4.78 11.42
CA ALA A 15 -3.76 4.06 10.30
C ALA A 15 -4.81 3.25 9.55
N TYR A 16 -5.68 2.57 10.28
CA TYR A 16 -6.72 1.76 9.67
C TYR A 16 -7.70 2.62 8.87
N ASN A 17 -8.13 3.74 9.48
CA ASN A 17 -9.13 4.59 8.84
C ASN A 17 -8.54 5.44 7.72
N HIS A 18 -7.21 5.49 7.63
CA HIS A 18 -6.54 6.23 6.58
C HIS A 18 -6.56 5.49 5.25
N ALA A 19 -6.74 4.17 5.28
CA ALA A 19 -6.60 3.36 4.09
C ALA A 19 -7.48 3.82 2.92
N PRO A 20 -8.78 4.09 3.12
CA PRO A 20 -9.59 4.53 2.00
C PRO A 20 -9.09 5.84 1.37
N ALA A 21 -8.64 6.78 2.20
CA ALA A 21 -8.12 8.04 1.69
C ALA A 21 -6.82 7.83 0.95
N GLN A 22 -5.96 6.97 1.46
CA GLN A 22 -4.70 6.65 0.80
C GLN A 22 -4.95 6.03 -0.57
N GLU A 23 -5.90 5.11 -0.63
CA GLU A 23 -6.23 4.44 -1.89
C GLU A 23 -6.76 5.41 -2.92
N ARG A 24 -7.65 6.30 -2.51
CA ARG A 24 -8.20 7.30 -3.42
C ARG A 24 -7.11 8.25 -3.92
N GLU A 25 -6.22 8.66 -3.02
CA GLU A 25 -5.15 9.56 -3.38
C GLU A 25 -4.19 8.87 -4.37
N ALA A 26 -3.83 7.63 -4.09
CA ALA A 26 -2.93 6.89 -4.97
C ALA A 26 -3.56 6.67 -6.33
N ALA A 27 -4.85 6.33 -6.37
CA ALA A 27 -5.55 6.13 -7.63
C ALA A 27 -5.55 7.41 -8.44
N LYS A 28 -5.82 8.54 -7.81
CA LYS A 28 -5.84 9.81 -8.49
C LYS A 28 -4.46 10.20 -9.01
N ARG A 29 -3.45 10.05 -8.16
CA ARG A 29 -2.08 10.43 -8.49
C ARG A 29 -1.54 9.60 -9.64
N LEU A 30 -1.88 8.32 -9.69
CA LEU A 30 -1.33 7.39 -10.66
C LEU A 30 -2.21 7.19 -11.89
N GLY A 31 -3.38 7.82 -11.90
CA GLY A 31 -4.29 7.66 -13.03
C GLY A 31 -4.99 6.32 -13.05
N GLY A 32 -5.20 5.74 -11.90
CA GLY A 32 -5.84 4.44 -11.78
C GLY A 32 -7.17 4.51 -11.06
N ARG A 33 -7.56 3.39 -10.50
CA ARG A 33 -8.82 3.28 -9.78
C ARG A 33 -8.64 2.39 -8.57
N THR A 34 -9.49 2.61 -7.57
CA THR A 34 -9.52 1.72 -6.42
C THR A 34 -10.33 0.49 -6.78
N THR A 35 -10.00 -0.64 -6.15
CA THR A 35 -10.77 -1.85 -6.34
C THR A 35 -11.82 -1.95 -5.25
N PRO A 36 -12.95 -2.61 -5.54
CA PRO A 36 -13.98 -2.77 -4.53
C PRO A 36 -13.46 -3.58 -3.35
N ALA A 37 -13.76 -3.10 -2.16
CA ALA A 37 -13.33 -3.81 -0.97
C ALA A 37 -14.31 -4.87 -0.53
N SER A 38 -15.57 -4.69 -0.84
CA SER A 38 -16.59 -5.59 -0.33
C SER A 38 -16.60 -6.90 -1.08
N GLY A 39 -16.68 -7.99 -0.35
CA GLY A 39 -16.90 -9.29 -0.92
C GLY A 39 -15.72 -9.96 -1.55
N SER A 40 -14.66 -9.26 -1.85
CA SER A 40 -13.51 -9.87 -2.47
C SER A 40 -12.27 -9.62 -1.64
N LEU A 41 -11.76 -10.68 -1.08
CA LEU A 41 -10.55 -10.58 -0.27
C LEU A 41 -9.33 -10.28 -1.14
N ARG A 42 -9.37 -10.69 -2.39
CA ARG A 42 -8.22 -10.54 -3.27
C ARG A 42 -7.97 -9.11 -3.68
N GLU A 43 -9.03 -8.31 -3.70
CA GLU A 43 -8.91 -6.96 -4.21
C GLU A 43 -9.03 -5.90 -3.13
N LYS A 44 -9.06 -6.34 -1.89
CA LYS A 44 -9.27 -5.41 -0.81
C LYS A 44 -8.06 -4.50 -0.66
N GLY A 45 -8.31 -3.19 -0.66
CA GLY A 45 -7.27 -2.22 -0.42
C GLY A 45 -6.35 -1.95 -1.59
N ASP A 46 -6.70 -2.42 -2.76
CA ASP A 46 -5.82 -2.30 -3.91
C ASP A 46 -6.17 -1.11 -4.78
N VAL A 47 -5.16 -0.64 -5.50
CA VAL A 47 -5.32 0.35 -6.56
C VAL A 47 -4.81 -0.29 -7.83
N ARG A 48 -5.50 -0.08 -8.93
CA ARG A 48 -5.07 -0.62 -10.22
C ARG A 48 -4.91 0.49 -11.24
N VAL A 49 -3.79 0.44 -11.95
CA VAL A 49 -3.66 1.15 -13.21
C VAL A 49 -3.69 0.04 -14.26
N SER A 50 -4.80 -0.08 -14.95
CA SER A 50 -5.09 -1.24 -15.76
C SER A 50 -3.98 -1.55 -16.76
N GLY A 51 -3.48 -2.77 -16.72
CA GLY A 51 -2.42 -3.21 -17.62
C GLY A 51 -1.04 -2.71 -17.24
N ILE A 52 -0.91 -1.93 -16.18
CA ILE A 52 0.38 -1.33 -15.82
C ILE A 52 0.79 -1.70 -14.41
N LEU A 53 -0.07 -1.46 -13.43
CA LEU A 53 0.32 -1.53 -12.02
C LEU A 53 -0.80 -2.08 -11.15
N ARG A 54 -0.43 -2.97 -10.24
CA ARG A 54 -1.30 -3.41 -9.15
C ARG A 54 -0.64 -2.99 -7.86
N LEU A 55 -1.30 -2.14 -7.09
CA LEU A 55 -0.72 -1.53 -5.90
C LEU A 55 -1.52 -1.89 -4.66
N GLU A 56 -0.83 -2.36 -3.64
CA GLU A 56 -1.44 -2.56 -2.33
C GLU A 56 -1.02 -1.42 -1.43
N CYS A 57 -1.98 -0.75 -0.79
CA CYS A 57 -1.72 0.40 0.05
C CYS A 57 -1.73 -0.01 1.51
N LYS A 58 -0.69 0.40 2.23
CA LYS A 58 -0.54 0.17 3.66
C LYS A 58 -0.14 1.49 4.31
N ALA A 59 -0.49 1.63 5.58
CA ALA A 59 -0.12 2.83 6.33
C ALA A 59 0.24 2.43 7.74
N THR A 60 1.09 3.22 8.36
CA THR A 60 1.45 2.99 9.75
C THR A 60 1.70 4.31 10.44
N SER A 61 1.34 4.39 11.72
CA SER A 61 1.71 5.51 12.57
C SER A 61 2.85 5.14 13.49
N LYS A 62 3.44 3.96 13.29
CA LYS A 62 4.58 3.51 14.10
C LYS A 62 5.88 3.82 13.39
N LYS A 63 6.98 3.62 14.10
CA LYS A 63 8.31 3.91 13.56
C LYS A 63 8.70 3.00 12.41
N SER A 64 8.11 1.82 12.33
CA SER A 64 8.50 0.85 11.31
C SER A 64 7.27 0.11 10.80
N PHE A 65 7.45 -0.49 9.64
CA PHE A 65 6.42 -1.32 9.04
C PHE A 65 7.08 -2.58 8.49
N SER A 66 6.55 -3.74 8.84
CA SER A 66 7.12 -5.01 8.41
C SER A 66 6.51 -5.46 7.10
N VAL A 67 7.34 -5.64 6.10
CA VAL A 67 6.93 -6.22 4.83
C VAL A 67 7.24 -7.71 4.90
N THR A 68 6.21 -8.53 4.83
CA THR A 68 6.39 -9.97 4.96
C THR A 68 6.46 -10.64 3.60
N ARG A 69 7.01 -11.86 3.58
CA ARG A 69 7.02 -12.64 2.35
C ARG A 69 5.62 -12.86 1.82
N ASP A 70 4.66 -13.05 2.72
CA ASP A 70 3.29 -13.30 2.31
C ASP A 70 2.68 -12.10 1.62
N MET A 71 2.96 -10.90 2.12
CA MET A 71 2.49 -9.69 1.46
C MET A 71 3.04 -9.56 0.04
N VAL A 72 4.34 -9.81 -0.10
CA VAL A 72 4.98 -9.73 -1.41
C VAL A 72 4.42 -10.78 -2.34
N ARG A 73 4.24 -12.01 -1.84
CA ARG A 73 3.68 -13.09 -2.66
C ARG A 73 2.30 -12.74 -3.17
N LYS A 74 1.45 -12.24 -2.29
CA LYS A 74 0.06 -11.95 -2.66
C LYS A 74 -0.03 -10.87 -3.73
N ILE A 75 0.72 -9.79 -3.57
CA ILE A 75 0.64 -8.72 -4.56
C ILE A 75 1.28 -9.14 -5.87
N THR A 76 2.35 -9.95 -5.79
CA THR A 76 3.01 -10.44 -6.99
C THR A 76 2.07 -11.34 -7.78
N GLU A 77 1.38 -12.25 -7.10
CA GLU A 77 0.43 -13.14 -7.78
C GLU A 77 -0.71 -12.34 -8.40
N ALA A 78 -1.22 -11.34 -7.67
CA ALA A 78 -2.29 -10.52 -8.20
C ALA A 78 -1.86 -9.78 -9.45
N GLY A 79 -0.65 -9.24 -9.43
CA GLY A 79 -0.11 -8.56 -10.60
C GLY A 79 0.08 -9.49 -11.77
N GLU A 80 0.66 -10.66 -11.53
CA GLU A 80 0.91 -11.62 -12.60
C GLU A 80 -0.39 -12.07 -13.25
N LEU A 81 -1.42 -12.30 -12.44
CA LEU A 81 -2.71 -12.75 -12.98
C LEU A 81 -3.36 -11.69 -13.84
N SER A 82 -3.08 -10.42 -13.58
CA SER A 82 -3.73 -9.34 -14.33
C SER A 82 -2.80 -8.65 -15.32
N GLY A 83 -1.55 -9.14 -15.46
CA GLY A 83 -0.61 -8.53 -16.39
C GLY A 83 -0.12 -7.17 -15.92
N GLU A 84 -0.04 -6.97 -14.62
CA GLU A 84 0.33 -5.69 -14.03
C GLU A 84 1.55 -5.89 -13.13
N LEU A 85 2.38 -4.86 -13.02
CA LEU A 85 3.53 -4.89 -12.13
C LEU A 85 3.05 -4.72 -10.69
N PRO A 86 3.55 -5.54 -9.76
CA PRO A 86 3.13 -5.44 -8.37
C PRO A 86 3.94 -4.42 -7.58
N ALA A 87 3.28 -3.74 -6.65
CA ALA A 87 3.96 -2.84 -5.74
C ALA A 87 3.16 -2.71 -4.45
N ILE A 88 3.85 -2.40 -3.36
CA ILE A 88 3.24 -2.09 -2.08
C ILE A 88 3.64 -0.67 -1.74
N GLU A 89 2.65 0.20 -1.55
CA GLU A 89 2.92 1.55 -1.11
C GLU A 89 2.71 1.60 0.41
N ILE A 90 3.73 2.06 1.11
CA ILE A 90 3.65 2.20 2.56
C ILE A 90 3.68 3.68 2.87
N GLU A 91 2.63 4.17 3.50
CA GLU A 91 2.60 5.55 3.94
C GLU A 91 2.92 5.61 5.42
N PHE A 92 3.99 6.35 5.74
CA PHE A 92 4.36 6.62 7.12
C PHE A 92 3.65 7.90 7.53
N LEU A 93 2.68 7.76 8.43
CA LEU A 93 1.93 8.91 8.92
C LEU A 93 2.81 9.75 9.82
N PRO A 94 2.49 11.03 10.02
CA PRO A 94 3.33 11.91 10.82
C PRO A 94 3.61 11.35 12.21
N LEU A 95 4.87 11.38 12.60
CA LEU A 95 5.33 10.94 13.90
C LEU A 95 6.56 11.78 14.22
N ALA A 96 6.54 12.45 15.37
CA ALA A 96 7.55 13.43 15.72
C ALA A 96 8.97 12.87 15.58
N GLY A 97 9.82 13.62 14.89
CA GLY A 97 11.22 13.26 14.71
C GLY A 97 11.47 12.14 13.72
N GLN A 98 10.45 11.68 13.03
CA GLN A 98 10.56 10.57 12.10
C GLN A 98 10.20 11.02 10.70
N PHE A 99 10.70 10.30 9.71
CA PHE A 99 10.29 10.51 8.32
C PHE A 99 8.79 10.28 8.18
N HIS A 100 8.12 11.15 7.43
CA HIS A 100 6.77 10.83 7.02
C HIS A 100 6.68 11.01 5.51
N GLY A 101 5.85 10.21 4.88
CA GLY A 101 5.73 10.20 3.44
C GLY A 101 5.44 8.80 2.96
N ARG A 102 5.61 8.57 1.68
CA ARG A 102 5.29 7.29 1.06
C ARG A 102 6.53 6.68 0.47
N VAL A 103 6.61 5.35 0.58
CA VAL A 103 7.65 4.57 -0.08
C VAL A 103 6.98 3.46 -0.86
N ALA A 104 7.64 2.98 -1.89
CA ALA A 104 7.13 1.86 -2.67
C ALA A 104 8.09 0.69 -2.52
N VAL A 105 7.53 -0.47 -2.26
CA VAL A 105 8.28 -1.72 -2.19
C VAL A 105 7.87 -2.55 -3.40
N VAL A 106 8.85 -2.99 -4.17
CA VAL A 106 8.59 -3.79 -5.35
C VAL A 106 9.50 -5.01 -5.36
N PRO A 107 9.06 -6.13 -5.96
CA PRO A 107 10.00 -7.21 -6.22
C PRO A 107 11.15 -6.71 -7.08
N ALA A 108 12.32 -7.28 -6.89
CA ALA A 108 13.51 -6.78 -7.59
C ALA A 108 13.36 -6.78 -9.10
N TYR A 109 12.62 -7.74 -9.65
CA TYR A 109 12.46 -7.79 -11.10
C TYR A 109 11.71 -6.57 -11.64
N VAL A 110 10.84 -5.97 -10.83
CA VAL A 110 10.13 -4.77 -11.24
C VAL A 110 11.10 -3.62 -11.40
N LEU A 111 12.02 -3.48 -10.45
CA LEU A 111 13.04 -2.44 -10.54
C LEU A 111 13.92 -2.65 -11.77
N ASN A 112 14.33 -3.90 -12.02
CA ASN A 112 15.13 -4.20 -13.20
C ASN A 112 14.39 -3.80 -14.47
N GLN A 113 13.10 -4.12 -14.53
CA GLN A 113 12.30 -3.82 -15.70
C GLN A 113 12.16 -2.30 -15.91
N LEU A 114 12.01 -1.56 -14.82
CA LEU A 114 11.90 -0.11 -14.91
C LEU A 114 13.19 0.52 -15.43
N VAL A 115 14.34 -0.05 -15.05
CA VAL A 115 15.64 0.49 -15.46
C VAL A 115 16.02 0.07 -16.87
N THR A 116 15.79 -1.20 -17.20
CA THR A 116 16.26 -1.72 -18.50
C THR A 116 15.19 -1.71 -19.58
N GLY A 117 13.94 -1.59 -19.19
CA GLY A 117 12.84 -1.70 -20.14
C GLY A 117 12.55 -3.10 -20.60
N GLU A 118 13.22 -4.10 -20.03
CA GLU A 118 13.03 -5.49 -20.41
C GLU A 118 12.09 -6.20 -19.46
N LYS A 119 11.27 -7.06 -20.01
CA LYS A 119 10.30 -7.81 -19.21
C LYS A 119 10.82 -9.11 -18.66
#